data_8da87b69cf00ed1d971f03aae6dfe6d0
#
_entry.id   8da87b69cf00ed1d971f03aae6dfe6d0
#
_cell.length_a   1.000
_cell.length_b   1.000
_cell.length_c   1.000
_cell.angle_alpha   90.00
_cell.angle_beta   90.00
_cell.angle_gamma   90.00
#
_symmetry.space_group_name_H-M   'P 1'
#
loop_
_entity.id
_entity.type
_entity.pdbx_description
1 polymer ?
#
loop_
_entity_poly.entity_id
_entity_poly.type
_entity_poly.pdbx_seq_one_letter_code
_entity_poly.pdbx_strand_id
1 'polypeptide(L)'
;NIYPVQAKSSGSYQVSVIERSRLEKTKFDDCLMLDLKGNVAETSACNIFWIKNEKIFTPLVHSSLDGITRRCIIKLCKLYGIKISSDNYKPEKILNADYVFTTGTAAEIQKIGKINNRKYKTNSDIIKFLKEKYRLIKKTAPNFINEIKKN
;
A
#
# COMPACT_ATOMS: atom_id res chain seq x y z
N ASN A 1 5.16 19.96 9.89
CA ASN A 1 4.21 18.88 10.25
C ASN A 1 3.89 19.01 11.74
N ILE A 2 2.65 19.36 12.04
CA ILE A 2 2.17 19.49 13.42
C ILE A 2 1.96 18.10 14.08
N TYR A 3 1.75 17.05 13.25
CA TYR A 3 1.57 15.69 13.73
C TYR A 3 2.62 14.76 13.10
N PRO A 4 3.26 13.88 13.89
CA PRO A 4 4.14 12.86 13.34
C PRO A 4 3.32 11.89 12.48
N VAL A 5 3.66 11.76 11.19
CA VAL A 5 2.94 10.90 10.23
C VAL A 5 2.89 9.43 10.70
N GLN A 6 3.90 9.01 11.48
CA GLN A 6 3.97 7.65 12.02
C GLN A 6 3.07 7.43 13.25
N ALA A 7 2.57 8.51 13.87
CA ALA A 7 1.53 8.38 14.89
C ALA A 7 0.18 8.15 14.20
N LYS A 8 -0.38 6.98 14.36
CA LYS A 8 -1.72 6.64 13.85
C LYS A 8 -2.80 7.35 14.68
N SER A 9 -2.79 8.70 14.65
CA SER A 9 -3.75 9.53 15.40
C SER A 9 -4.95 9.89 14.51
N SER A 10 -6.12 10.09 15.12
CA SER A 10 -7.33 10.52 14.40
C SER A 10 -7.13 11.85 13.66
N GLY A 11 -6.33 12.76 14.21
CA GLY A 11 -5.99 14.03 13.56
C GLY A 11 -5.25 13.89 12.22
N SER A 12 -4.48 12.83 12.04
CA SER A 12 -3.75 12.57 10.79
C SER A 12 -4.67 12.14 9.65
N TYR A 13 -5.90 11.68 9.94
CA TYR A 13 -6.85 11.16 8.94
C TYR A 13 -7.83 12.21 8.41
N GLN A 14 -7.81 13.44 8.93
CA GLN A 14 -8.77 14.47 8.52
C GLN A 14 -8.74 14.71 7.00
N VAL A 15 -7.56 14.88 6.41
CA VAL A 15 -7.42 15.07 4.96
C VAL A 15 -7.95 13.85 4.19
N SER A 16 -7.61 12.65 4.65
CA SER A 16 -8.08 11.40 4.03
C SER A 16 -9.60 11.26 4.08
N VAL A 17 -10.23 11.66 5.19
CA VAL A 17 -11.69 11.64 5.35
C VAL A 17 -12.34 12.66 4.41
N ILE A 18 -11.80 13.89 4.34
CA ILE A 18 -12.31 14.94 3.43
C ILE A 18 -12.21 14.47 1.96
N GLU A 19 -11.04 13.96 1.54
CA GLU A 19 -10.87 13.50 0.16
C GLU A 19 -11.78 12.31 -0.15
N ARG A 20 -11.95 11.39 0.80
CA ARG A 20 -12.85 10.25 0.62
C ARG A 20 -14.33 10.68 0.53
N SER A 21 -14.78 11.64 1.33
CA SER A 21 -16.16 12.17 1.24
C SER A 21 -16.46 12.82 -0.13
N ARG A 22 -15.45 13.40 -0.77
CA ARG A 22 -15.58 13.93 -2.15
C ARG A 22 -15.85 12.85 -3.19
N LEU A 23 -15.49 11.58 -2.89
CA LEU A 23 -15.72 10.46 -3.80
C LEU A 23 -17.17 9.93 -3.78
N GLU A 24 -17.98 10.26 -2.76
CA GLU A 24 -19.37 9.78 -2.63
C GLU A 24 -20.24 10.07 -3.86
N LYS A 25 -19.94 11.14 -4.58
CA LYS A 25 -20.61 11.53 -5.84
C LYS A 25 -19.92 10.96 -7.10
N THR A 26 -18.96 10.06 -6.92
CA THR A 26 -18.19 9.47 -8.01
C THR A 26 -18.32 7.95 -7.99
N LYS A 27 -17.75 7.27 -8.99
CA LYS A 27 -17.68 5.80 -9.08
C LYS A 27 -16.37 5.23 -8.55
N PHE A 28 -15.61 6.00 -7.79
CA PHE A 28 -14.34 5.56 -7.20
C PHE A 28 -14.51 5.21 -5.73
N ASP A 29 -13.86 4.14 -5.29
CA ASP A 29 -13.94 3.62 -3.93
C ASP A 29 -12.92 4.29 -2.99
N ASP A 30 -11.82 4.83 -3.52
CA ASP A 30 -10.72 5.40 -2.77
C ASP A 30 -9.93 6.41 -3.62
N CYS A 31 -9.02 7.17 -2.99
CA CYS A 31 -8.16 8.14 -3.64
C CYS A 31 -6.68 7.83 -3.43
N LEU A 32 -5.86 8.21 -4.41
CA LEU A 32 -4.42 8.17 -4.31
C LEU A 32 -3.91 9.49 -3.68
N MET A 33 -3.26 9.38 -2.53
CA MET A 33 -2.69 10.51 -1.82
C MET A 33 -1.26 10.78 -2.29
N LEU A 34 -0.92 12.05 -2.45
CA LEU A 34 0.43 12.49 -2.80
C LEU A 34 1.03 13.29 -1.64
N ASP A 35 2.35 13.26 -1.52
CA ASP A 35 3.07 14.14 -0.62
C ASP A 35 3.14 15.59 -1.16
N LEU A 36 3.66 16.52 -0.36
CA LEU A 36 3.80 17.93 -0.73
C LEU A 36 4.75 18.16 -1.93
N LYS A 37 5.58 17.16 -2.27
CA LYS A 37 6.47 17.18 -3.44
C LYS A 37 5.80 16.51 -4.65
N GLY A 38 4.55 16.08 -4.54
CA GLY A 38 3.79 15.38 -5.59
C GLY A 38 4.25 13.93 -5.81
N ASN A 39 4.90 13.30 -4.85
CA ASN A 39 5.19 11.87 -4.92
C ASN A 39 4.02 11.05 -4.36
N VAL A 40 3.87 9.83 -4.87
CA VAL A 40 2.89 8.88 -4.34
C VAL A 40 3.20 8.58 -2.87
N ALA A 41 2.21 8.71 -1.99
CA ALA A 41 2.32 8.40 -0.56
C ALA A 41 1.57 7.10 -0.22
N GLU A 42 0.27 7.11 -0.24
CA GLU A 42 -0.60 5.98 0.11
C GLU A 42 -2.01 6.18 -0.51
N THR A 43 -3.00 5.38 -0.17
CA THR A 43 -4.41 5.70 -0.38
C THR A 43 -5.00 6.34 0.87
N SER A 44 -6.29 6.63 0.90
CA SER A 44 -6.92 7.29 2.07
C SER A 44 -6.72 6.52 3.39
N ALA A 45 -6.54 5.18 3.34
CA ALA A 45 -6.46 4.34 4.52
C ALA A 45 -5.49 3.15 4.41
N CYS A 46 -4.79 2.98 3.28
CA CYS A 46 -3.95 1.82 3.00
C CYS A 46 -2.65 2.20 2.32
N ASN A 47 -1.57 1.49 2.64
CA ASN A 47 -0.34 1.61 1.86
C ASN A 47 -0.53 1.04 0.46
N ILE A 48 0.22 1.57 -0.51
CA ILE A 48 0.08 1.20 -1.92
C ILE A 48 1.35 0.53 -2.45
N PHE A 49 1.14 -0.45 -3.34
CA PHE A 49 2.16 -1.19 -4.06
C PHE A 49 1.78 -1.32 -5.52
N TRP A 50 2.77 -1.46 -6.37
CA TRP A 50 2.54 -1.84 -7.76
C TRP A 50 3.64 -2.77 -8.28
N ILE A 51 3.34 -3.47 -9.36
CA ILE A 51 4.25 -4.40 -10.02
C ILE A 51 4.47 -3.91 -11.44
N LYS A 52 5.74 -3.87 -11.84
CA LYS A 52 6.18 -3.65 -13.20
C LYS A 52 7.35 -4.58 -13.51
N ASN A 53 7.27 -5.32 -14.61
CA ASN A 53 8.30 -6.27 -15.03
C ASN A 53 8.74 -7.19 -13.86
N GLU A 54 7.77 -7.82 -13.19
CA GLU A 54 7.96 -8.74 -12.04
C GLU A 54 8.66 -8.14 -10.81
N LYS A 55 8.96 -6.85 -10.81
CA LYS A 55 9.49 -6.12 -9.66
C LYS A 55 8.36 -5.38 -8.96
N ILE A 56 8.34 -5.47 -7.63
CA ILE A 56 7.41 -4.75 -6.76
C ILE A 56 8.00 -3.40 -6.38
N PHE A 57 7.14 -2.40 -6.29
CA PHE A 57 7.47 -1.04 -5.86
C PHE A 57 6.48 -0.59 -4.80
N THR A 58 6.95 0.21 -3.84
CA THR A 58 6.13 0.86 -2.82
C THR A 58 6.78 2.19 -2.44
N PRO A 59 6.02 3.24 -2.09
CA PRO A 59 6.60 4.49 -1.64
C PRO A 59 7.42 4.36 -0.36
N LEU A 60 8.39 5.27 -0.16
CA LEU A 60 8.98 5.51 1.16
C LEU A 60 7.93 6.10 2.11
N VAL A 61 8.04 5.75 3.38
CA VAL A 61 7.07 6.15 4.43
C VAL A 61 7.39 7.51 5.06
N HIS A 62 7.80 8.50 4.26
CA HIS A 62 8.05 9.85 4.76
C HIS A 62 6.75 10.64 4.99
N SER A 63 5.73 10.38 4.18
CA SER A 63 4.44 11.08 4.18
C SER A 63 3.25 10.11 4.28
N SER A 64 3.49 8.87 4.71
CA SER A 64 2.50 7.83 4.91
C SER A 64 2.81 7.00 6.14
N LEU A 65 1.81 6.28 6.64
CA LEU A 65 2.00 5.36 7.77
C LEU A 65 2.88 4.17 7.36
N ASP A 66 3.87 3.81 8.20
CA ASP A 66 4.60 2.54 8.02
C ASP A 66 3.76 1.37 8.53
N GLY A 67 2.80 0.94 7.72
CA GLY A 67 1.81 -0.05 8.07
C GLY A 67 2.41 -1.43 8.37
N ILE A 68 1.86 -2.13 9.38
CA ILE A 68 2.30 -3.48 9.76
C ILE A 68 2.18 -4.44 8.57
N THR A 69 1.06 -4.39 7.85
CA THR A 69 0.87 -5.23 6.65
C THR A 69 1.89 -4.89 5.57
N ARG A 70 2.19 -3.61 5.35
CA ARG A 70 3.26 -3.18 4.43
C ARG A 70 4.59 -3.81 4.79
N ARG A 71 5.02 -3.72 6.06
CA ARG A 71 6.27 -4.32 6.55
C ARG A 71 6.29 -5.84 6.37
N CYS A 72 5.16 -6.52 6.63
CA CYS A 72 5.01 -7.96 6.36
C CYS A 72 5.26 -8.29 4.90
N ILE A 73 4.65 -7.56 3.97
CA ILE A 73 4.82 -7.80 2.53
C ILE A 73 6.26 -7.57 2.09
N ILE A 74 6.92 -6.52 2.57
CA ILE A 74 8.33 -6.27 2.27
C ILE A 74 9.21 -7.43 2.80
N LYS A 75 8.96 -7.90 4.03
CA LYS A 75 9.70 -9.02 4.63
C LYS A 75 9.47 -10.32 3.86
N LEU A 76 8.23 -10.61 3.45
CA LEU A 76 7.91 -11.74 2.58
C LEU A 76 8.64 -11.66 1.24
N CYS A 77 8.64 -10.52 0.58
CA CYS A 77 9.38 -10.34 -0.67
C CYS A 77 10.86 -10.68 -0.50
N LYS A 78 11.49 -10.16 0.55
CA LYS A 78 12.90 -10.46 0.85
C LYS A 78 13.12 -11.94 1.12
N LEU A 79 12.26 -12.58 1.91
CA LEU A 79 12.36 -14.00 2.28
C LEU A 79 12.26 -14.93 1.06
N TYR A 80 11.41 -14.59 0.12
CA TYR A 80 11.16 -15.42 -1.08
C TYR A 80 11.89 -14.92 -2.34
N GLY A 81 12.86 -14.02 -2.21
CA GLY A 81 13.66 -13.54 -3.35
C GLY A 81 12.88 -12.70 -4.36
N ILE A 82 11.69 -12.17 -3.98
CA ILE A 82 10.89 -11.32 -4.86
C ILE A 82 11.51 -9.92 -4.86
N LYS A 83 11.86 -9.42 -6.05
CA LYS A 83 12.48 -8.09 -6.18
C LYS A 83 11.51 -7.00 -5.74
N ILE A 84 11.92 -6.18 -4.76
CA ILE A 84 11.15 -5.05 -4.24
C ILE A 84 12.02 -3.82 -4.10
N SER A 85 11.44 -2.65 -4.38
CA SER A 85 12.09 -1.34 -4.23
C SER A 85 11.18 -0.38 -3.49
N SER A 86 11.74 0.40 -2.57
CA SER A 86 11.04 1.47 -1.89
C SER A 86 11.79 2.78 -2.14
N ASP A 87 11.10 3.77 -2.70
CA ASP A 87 11.69 5.06 -3.06
C ASP A 87 10.58 6.14 -3.18
N ASN A 88 10.96 7.38 -3.48
CA ASN A 88 10.02 8.44 -3.84
C ASN A 88 9.64 8.31 -5.32
N TYR A 89 8.38 8.07 -5.59
CA TYR A 89 7.89 7.84 -6.94
C TYR A 89 6.82 8.85 -7.33
N LYS A 90 6.94 9.39 -8.53
CA LYS A 90 5.89 10.20 -9.16
C LYS A 90 4.72 9.32 -9.63
N PRO A 91 3.50 9.89 -9.74
CA PRO A 91 2.30 9.15 -10.17
C PRO A 91 2.47 8.38 -11.49
N GLU A 92 3.30 8.86 -12.41
CA GLU A 92 3.57 8.22 -13.70
C GLU A 92 4.11 6.80 -13.55
N LYS A 93 4.87 6.54 -12.47
CA LYS A 93 5.41 5.19 -12.19
C LYS A 93 4.30 4.19 -11.91
N ILE A 94 3.29 4.57 -11.13
CA ILE A 94 2.15 3.69 -10.84
C ILE A 94 1.20 3.63 -12.04
N LEU A 95 1.01 4.72 -12.78
CA LEU A 95 0.18 4.72 -14.00
C LEU A 95 0.75 3.80 -15.09
N ASN A 96 2.05 3.57 -15.11
CA ASN A 96 2.72 2.64 -16.03
C ASN A 96 2.84 1.20 -15.50
N ALA A 97 2.28 0.90 -14.34
CA ALA A 97 2.32 -0.44 -13.74
C ALA A 97 1.50 -1.48 -14.52
N ASP A 98 1.82 -2.75 -14.31
CA ASP A 98 1.05 -3.89 -14.81
C ASP A 98 -0.06 -4.28 -13.83
N TYR A 99 0.26 -4.24 -12.53
CA TYR A 99 -0.67 -4.54 -11.42
C TYR A 99 -0.48 -3.51 -10.31
N VAL A 100 -1.57 -3.21 -9.61
CA VAL A 100 -1.57 -2.34 -8.43
C VAL A 100 -2.36 -3.02 -7.32
N PHE A 101 -1.90 -2.88 -6.07
CA PHE A 101 -2.60 -3.38 -4.90
C PHE A 101 -2.34 -2.51 -3.67
N THR A 102 -3.24 -2.56 -2.72
CA THR A 102 -3.11 -1.90 -1.42
C THR A 102 -2.92 -2.91 -0.30
N THR A 103 -2.38 -2.45 0.82
CA THR A 103 -2.23 -3.25 2.03
C THR A 103 -2.69 -2.49 3.26
N GLY A 104 -3.45 -3.17 4.11
CA GLY A 104 -3.94 -2.62 5.39
C GLY A 104 -4.40 -3.73 6.32
N THR A 105 -4.59 -3.44 7.60
CA THR A 105 -4.96 -4.44 8.60
C THR A 105 -6.31 -5.09 8.28
N ALA A 106 -7.31 -4.29 7.94
CA ALA A 106 -8.64 -4.78 7.59
C ALA A 106 -8.71 -5.27 6.13
N ALA A 107 -8.12 -4.52 5.20
CA ALA A 107 -8.13 -4.84 3.77
C ALA A 107 -7.19 -6.00 3.39
N GLU A 108 -6.23 -6.36 4.26
CA GLU A 108 -5.14 -7.30 3.98
C GLU A 108 -4.36 -6.89 2.71
N ILE A 109 -4.54 -7.62 1.62
CA ILE A 109 -4.03 -7.29 0.29
C ILE A 109 -5.21 -7.17 -0.65
N GLN A 110 -5.45 -5.99 -1.19
CA GLN A 110 -6.56 -5.72 -2.09
C GLN A 110 -6.05 -5.22 -3.44
N LYS A 111 -6.52 -5.83 -4.51
CA LYS A 111 -6.14 -5.47 -5.88
C LYS A 111 -6.86 -4.19 -6.30
N ILE A 112 -6.18 -3.34 -7.04
CA ILE A 112 -6.76 -2.16 -7.68
C ILE A 112 -6.94 -2.44 -9.16
N GLY A 113 -8.18 -2.35 -9.64
CA GLY A 113 -8.51 -2.57 -11.05
C GLY A 113 -8.34 -1.33 -11.92
N LYS A 114 -8.39 -0.12 -11.30
CA LYS A 114 -8.38 1.14 -12.05
C LYS A 114 -7.90 2.30 -11.19
N ILE A 115 -7.09 3.20 -11.75
CA ILE A 115 -6.78 4.52 -11.21
C ILE A 115 -7.11 5.55 -12.31
N ASN A 116 -8.00 6.49 -12.04
CA ASN A 116 -8.58 7.41 -13.03
C ASN A 116 -9.10 6.63 -14.27
N ASN A 117 -8.52 6.85 -15.44
CA ASN A 117 -8.88 6.16 -16.67
C ASN A 117 -7.98 4.95 -16.99
N ARG A 118 -6.91 4.73 -16.21
CA ARG A 118 -5.98 3.62 -16.42
C ARG A 118 -6.51 2.34 -15.76
N LYS A 119 -6.72 1.29 -16.54
CA LYS A 119 -7.07 -0.06 -16.07
C LYS A 119 -5.80 -0.89 -15.84
N TYR A 120 -5.80 -1.75 -14.84
CA TYR A 120 -4.72 -2.66 -14.49
C TYR A 120 -5.16 -4.11 -14.61
N LYS A 121 -4.20 -5.00 -14.86
CA LYS A 121 -4.41 -6.44 -14.75
C LYS A 121 -4.69 -6.80 -13.29
N THR A 122 -5.61 -7.73 -13.03
CA THR A 122 -5.99 -8.15 -11.68
C THR A 122 -5.56 -9.57 -11.34
N ASN A 123 -5.07 -10.33 -12.32
CA ASN A 123 -4.65 -11.72 -12.13
C ASN A 123 -3.12 -11.82 -12.10
N SER A 124 -2.52 -11.57 -10.95
CA SER A 124 -1.09 -11.66 -10.71
C SER A 124 -0.78 -12.84 -9.78
N ASP A 125 0.11 -13.73 -10.18
CA ASP A 125 0.55 -14.85 -9.35
C ASP A 125 1.38 -14.39 -8.15
N ILE A 126 2.17 -13.32 -8.31
CA ILE A 126 2.91 -12.69 -7.20
C ILE A 126 1.92 -12.19 -6.13
N ILE A 127 0.85 -11.50 -6.51
CA ILE A 127 -0.13 -10.99 -5.55
C ILE A 127 -0.88 -12.14 -4.88
N LYS A 128 -1.26 -13.18 -5.62
CA LYS A 128 -1.90 -14.39 -5.07
C LYS A 128 -0.99 -15.06 -4.04
N PHE A 129 0.27 -15.29 -4.40
CA PHE A 129 1.29 -15.88 -3.53
C PHE A 129 1.47 -15.07 -2.24
N LEU A 130 1.67 -13.75 -2.34
CA LEU A 130 1.83 -12.88 -1.17
C LEU A 130 0.59 -12.90 -0.27
N LYS A 131 -0.61 -12.92 -0.84
CA LYS A 131 -1.88 -13.00 -0.10
C LYS A 131 -2.00 -14.29 0.67
N GLU A 132 -1.64 -15.42 0.06
CA GLU A 132 -1.64 -16.75 0.68
C GLU A 132 -0.63 -16.81 1.84
N LYS A 133 0.62 -16.40 1.61
CA LYS A 133 1.67 -16.39 2.64
C LYS A 133 1.34 -15.45 3.81
N TYR A 134 0.80 -14.28 3.53
CA TYR A 134 0.36 -13.36 4.57
C TYR A 134 -0.75 -13.95 5.45
N ARG A 135 -1.74 -14.62 4.84
CA ARG A 135 -2.81 -15.29 5.56
C ARG A 135 -2.31 -16.45 6.41
N LEU A 136 -1.35 -17.23 5.89
CA LEU A 136 -0.73 -18.32 6.63
C LEU A 136 -0.02 -17.77 7.88
N ILE A 137 0.79 -16.73 7.74
CA ILE A 137 1.49 -16.10 8.86
C ILE A 137 0.52 -15.60 9.93
N LYS A 138 -0.58 -14.97 9.54
CA LYS A 138 -1.62 -14.51 10.50
C LYS A 138 -2.19 -15.66 11.33
N LYS A 139 -2.33 -16.85 10.75
CA LYS A 139 -2.90 -18.02 11.43
C LYS A 139 -1.90 -18.75 12.31
N THR A 140 -0.65 -18.89 11.86
CA THR A 140 0.32 -19.83 12.44
C THR A 140 1.43 -19.18 13.27
N ALA A 141 1.68 -17.89 13.08
CA ALA A 141 2.81 -17.21 13.72
C ALA A 141 2.44 -15.83 14.28
N PRO A 142 1.63 -15.75 15.34
CA PRO A 142 1.32 -14.46 15.98
C PRO A 142 2.60 -13.72 16.43
N ASN A 143 3.67 -14.43 16.79
CA ASN A 143 4.97 -13.85 17.18
C ASN A 143 5.69 -13.17 16.01
N PHE A 144 5.57 -13.66 14.78
CA PHE A 144 6.15 -13.03 13.58
C PHE A 144 5.61 -11.59 13.38
N ILE A 145 4.34 -11.38 13.64
CA ILE A 145 3.71 -10.05 13.58
C ILE A 145 4.24 -9.15 14.69
N ASN A 146 4.52 -9.71 15.87
CA ASN A 146 5.08 -8.96 17.01
C ASN A 146 6.52 -8.52 16.76
N GLU A 147 7.34 -9.34 16.10
CA GLU A 147 8.71 -8.95 15.68
C GLU A 147 8.70 -7.80 14.67
N ILE A 148 7.71 -7.76 13.77
CA ILE A 148 7.54 -6.68 12.81
C ILE A 148 7.10 -5.37 13.49
N LYS A 149 6.40 -5.45 14.61
CA LYS A 149 5.98 -4.28 15.40
C LYS A 149 7.14 -3.61 16.14
N LYS A 150 8.20 -4.35 16.48
CA LYS A 150 9.33 -3.87 17.30
C LYS A 150 10.44 -3.20 16.50
N ASN A 151 10.47 -3.31 15.19
CA ASN A 151 11.46 -2.69 14.28
C ASN A 151 10.79 -1.59 13.44
#